data_8dcd917aef6fd4824d40607035ef72ec
#
_entry.id   8dcd917aef6fd4824d40607035ef72ec
#
_cell.length_a   1.000
_cell.length_b   1.000
_cell.length_c   1.000
_cell.angle_alpha   90.00
_cell.angle_beta   90.00
_cell.angle_gamma   90.00
#
_symmetry.space_group_name_H-M   'P 1'
#
loop_
_entity.id
_entity.type
_entity.pdbx_description
1 polymer ?
#
loop_
_entity_poly.entity_id
_entity_poly.type
_entity_poly.pdbx_seq_one_letter_code
_entity_poly.pdbx_strand_id
1 'polypeptide(L)'
;MDMYLKHFGLKAQPFQLTPDIGFLFMSEAHTRAKAYMDYTVWNREGFVVITGEIGCGKTTLIQKVLSELDENVVVAKIFQTQLDEVEFLQAMLVDFGLSPFNAKKVELLDMLNTFLLQQFVQGKQIVLIVDDAHNLSTKVLEEIRMLAGLETRKEKILHVILVVLPQPISPVITTKPSRFHTV
;
A
#
# COMPACT_ATOMS: atom_id res chain seq x y z
N MET A 1 21.29 19.46 -23.08
CA MET A 1 21.10 18.09 -22.55
C MET A 1 20.40 17.13 -23.54
N ASP A 2 20.03 17.59 -24.74
CA ASP A 2 19.22 16.80 -25.68
C ASP A 2 20.01 16.05 -26.76
N MET A 3 21.34 16.06 -26.69
CA MET A 3 22.16 15.52 -27.79
C MET A 3 22.04 14.00 -27.94
N TYR A 4 21.92 13.26 -26.81
CA TYR A 4 21.80 11.81 -26.85
C TYR A 4 20.39 11.36 -27.29
N LEU A 5 19.33 12.11 -26.95
CA LEU A 5 17.98 11.82 -27.42
C LEU A 5 17.88 11.84 -28.92
N LYS A 6 18.45 12.87 -29.54
CA LYS A 6 18.51 13.00 -31.03
C LYS A 6 19.37 11.90 -31.64
N HIS A 7 20.51 11.58 -30.99
CA HIS A 7 21.43 10.54 -31.50
C HIS A 7 20.77 9.17 -31.55
N PHE A 8 20.02 8.80 -30.50
CA PHE A 8 19.32 7.49 -30.37
C PHE A 8 17.85 7.51 -30.82
N GLY A 9 17.37 8.64 -31.39
CA GLY A 9 15.99 8.77 -31.84
C GLY A 9 14.94 8.60 -30.71
N LEU A 10 15.30 8.96 -29.48
CA LEU A 10 14.43 8.80 -28.32
C LEU A 10 13.48 9.98 -28.20
N LYS A 11 12.21 9.72 -27.85
CA LYS A 11 11.18 10.74 -27.64
C LYS A 11 11.26 11.39 -26.25
N ALA A 12 11.81 10.69 -25.27
CA ALA A 12 11.97 11.12 -23.89
C ALA A 12 13.21 10.48 -23.26
N GLN A 13 13.62 10.98 -22.09
CA GLN A 13 14.76 10.41 -21.33
C GLN A 13 14.34 9.09 -20.68
N PRO A 14 14.90 7.92 -21.11
CA PRO A 14 14.47 6.61 -20.59
C PRO A 14 15.04 6.29 -19.21
N PHE A 15 16.11 6.99 -18.79
CA PHE A 15 16.82 6.72 -17.54
C PHE A 15 16.68 7.92 -16.60
N GLN A 16 15.53 8.02 -15.95
CA GLN A 16 15.29 9.00 -14.91
C GLN A 16 15.47 8.35 -13.53
N LEU A 17 15.89 9.15 -12.53
CA LEU A 17 16.00 8.69 -11.15
C LEU A 17 14.62 8.43 -10.52
N THR A 18 13.62 9.16 -10.97
CA THR A 18 12.24 9.00 -10.54
C THR A 18 11.55 7.92 -11.40
N PRO A 19 10.90 6.92 -10.80
CA PRO A 19 10.14 5.94 -11.54
C PRO A 19 9.07 6.61 -12.41
N ASP A 20 9.04 6.28 -13.69
CA ASP A 20 8.03 6.76 -14.63
C ASP A 20 7.14 5.60 -15.07
N ILE A 21 5.86 5.71 -14.74
CA ILE A 21 4.83 4.71 -15.07
C ILE A 21 4.76 4.45 -16.57
N GLY A 22 5.07 5.46 -17.39
CA GLY A 22 5.06 5.36 -18.87
C GLY A 22 6.09 4.37 -19.43
N PHE A 23 7.14 4.05 -18.66
CA PHE A 23 8.16 3.07 -19.02
C PHE A 23 7.98 1.71 -18.35
N LEU A 24 6.91 1.52 -17.56
CA LEU A 24 6.64 0.24 -16.90
C LEU A 24 6.25 -0.83 -17.93
N PHE A 25 7.11 -1.82 -18.09
CA PHE A 25 6.78 -3.01 -18.86
C PHE A 25 5.96 -3.98 -17.99
N MET A 26 4.70 -4.17 -18.37
CA MET A 26 3.78 -5.07 -17.66
C MET A 26 4.07 -6.52 -18.05
N SER A 27 4.99 -7.17 -17.33
CA SER A 27 5.19 -8.61 -17.45
C SER A 27 3.96 -9.39 -16.95
N GLU A 28 3.89 -10.68 -17.23
CA GLU A 28 2.83 -11.55 -16.71
C GLU A 28 2.74 -11.49 -15.17
N ALA A 29 3.91 -11.47 -14.49
CA ALA A 29 3.98 -11.34 -13.04
C ALA A 29 3.42 -10.00 -12.55
N HIS A 30 3.77 -8.87 -13.20
CA HIS A 30 3.21 -7.56 -12.85
C HIS A 30 1.70 -7.50 -13.11
N THR A 31 1.23 -8.05 -14.22
CA THR A 31 -0.20 -8.09 -14.55
C THR A 31 -0.98 -8.87 -13.50
N ARG A 32 -0.44 -10.02 -13.06
CA ARG A 32 -1.03 -10.84 -12.02
C ARG A 32 -1.04 -10.13 -10.65
N ALA A 33 0.09 -9.52 -10.26
CA ALA A 33 0.18 -8.76 -9.01
C ALA A 33 -0.80 -7.58 -9.00
N LYS A 34 -0.88 -6.82 -10.11
CA LYS A 34 -1.88 -5.75 -10.26
C LYS A 34 -3.29 -6.27 -10.09
N ALA A 35 -3.64 -7.37 -10.76
CA ALA A 35 -4.97 -7.96 -10.66
C ALA A 35 -5.35 -8.32 -9.21
N TYR A 36 -4.38 -8.77 -8.39
CA TYR A 36 -4.62 -9.03 -6.97
C TYR A 36 -4.78 -7.75 -6.14
N MET A 37 -4.00 -6.70 -6.42
CA MET A 37 -4.18 -5.39 -5.79
C MET A 37 -5.58 -4.83 -6.12
N ASP A 38 -5.95 -4.82 -7.40
CA ASP A 38 -7.27 -4.37 -7.86
C ASP A 38 -8.40 -5.20 -7.22
N TYR A 39 -8.23 -6.52 -7.18
CA TYR A 39 -9.19 -7.43 -6.55
C TYR A 39 -9.36 -7.12 -5.06
N THR A 40 -8.28 -6.83 -4.34
CA THR A 40 -8.33 -6.48 -2.92
C THR A 40 -9.12 -5.19 -2.70
N VAL A 41 -8.91 -4.18 -3.55
CA VAL A 41 -9.62 -2.90 -3.46
C VAL A 41 -11.11 -3.04 -3.79
N TRP A 42 -11.45 -3.73 -4.89
CA TRP A 42 -12.82 -3.73 -5.42
C TRP A 42 -13.71 -4.85 -4.87
N ASN A 43 -13.14 -5.99 -4.49
CA ASN A 43 -13.91 -7.14 -3.97
C ASN A 43 -13.91 -7.24 -2.44
N ARG A 44 -13.45 -6.17 -1.76
CA ARG A 44 -13.52 -6.03 -0.31
C ARG A 44 -12.80 -7.17 0.46
N GLU A 45 -11.75 -7.72 -0.14
CA GLU A 45 -10.81 -8.59 0.56
C GLU A 45 -9.86 -7.75 1.40
N GLY A 46 -9.73 -8.04 2.68
CA GLY A 46 -9.07 -7.16 3.64
C GLY A 46 -7.55 -7.07 3.50
N PHE A 47 -6.84 -8.00 2.77
CA PHE A 47 -5.39 -8.08 2.86
C PHE A 47 -4.74 -8.80 1.68
N VAL A 48 -3.69 -8.20 1.10
CA VAL A 48 -2.83 -8.82 0.10
C VAL A 48 -1.36 -8.51 0.38
N VAL A 49 -0.48 -9.48 0.13
CA VAL A 49 0.97 -9.32 0.20
C VAL A 49 1.56 -9.54 -1.19
N ILE A 50 2.30 -8.57 -1.68
CA ILE A 50 3.03 -8.62 -2.94
C ILE A 50 4.51 -8.78 -2.61
N THR A 51 5.12 -9.83 -3.12
CA THR A 51 6.55 -10.10 -2.92
C THR A 51 7.31 -9.94 -4.24
N GLY A 52 8.56 -9.53 -4.18
CA GLY A 52 9.41 -9.42 -5.37
C GLY A 52 10.80 -8.92 -5.04
N GLU A 53 11.79 -9.28 -5.87
CA GLU A 53 13.20 -8.89 -5.71
C GLU A 53 13.39 -7.36 -5.78
N ILE A 54 14.55 -6.91 -5.30
CA ILE A 54 14.96 -5.50 -5.44
C ILE A 54 15.05 -5.15 -6.93
N GLY A 55 14.49 -3.99 -7.30
CA GLY A 55 14.54 -3.50 -8.69
C GLY A 55 13.54 -4.15 -9.64
N CYS A 56 12.68 -5.08 -9.21
CA CYS A 56 11.66 -5.67 -10.08
C CYS A 56 10.45 -4.76 -10.38
N GLY A 57 10.45 -3.51 -9.93
CA GLY A 57 9.40 -2.53 -10.27
C GLY A 57 8.19 -2.49 -9.36
N LYS A 58 8.26 -3.01 -8.11
CA LYS A 58 7.13 -3.01 -7.15
C LYS A 58 6.58 -1.63 -6.89
N THR A 59 7.44 -0.67 -6.56
CA THR A 59 7.05 0.73 -6.31
C THR A 59 6.42 1.37 -7.54
N THR A 60 6.95 1.09 -8.75
CA THR A 60 6.37 1.57 -10.01
C THR A 60 5.00 0.95 -10.26
N LEU A 61 4.83 -0.33 -9.91
CA LEU A 61 3.54 -1.01 -9.98
C LEU A 61 2.51 -0.40 -9.01
N ILE A 62 2.91 -0.08 -7.77
CA ILE A 62 2.06 0.66 -6.82
C ILE A 62 1.62 2.00 -7.44
N GLN A 63 2.55 2.77 -7.99
CA GLN A 63 2.22 4.05 -8.62
C GLN A 63 1.25 3.88 -9.80
N LYS A 64 1.41 2.80 -10.58
CA LYS A 64 0.48 2.46 -11.67
C LYS A 64 -0.91 2.17 -11.13
N VAL A 65 -1.05 1.34 -10.09
CA VAL A 65 -2.34 1.05 -9.44
C VAL A 65 -2.95 2.35 -8.92
N LEU A 66 -2.19 3.16 -8.18
CA LEU A 66 -2.66 4.43 -7.62
C LEU A 66 -3.17 5.40 -8.69
N SER A 67 -2.51 5.45 -9.86
CA SER A 67 -2.92 6.32 -10.97
C SER A 67 -4.23 5.92 -11.64
N GLU A 68 -4.72 4.71 -11.38
CA GLU A 68 -5.95 4.16 -11.94
C GLU A 68 -7.11 4.11 -10.94
N LEU A 69 -6.86 4.45 -9.67
CA LEU A 69 -7.91 4.55 -8.67
C LEU A 69 -8.78 5.78 -8.91
N ASP A 70 -10.07 5.63 -8.70
CA ASP A 70 -11.04 6.72 -8.80
C ASP A 70 -11.18 7.51 -7.48
N GLU A 71 -11.98 8.58 -7.49
CA GLU A 71 -12.22 9.46 -6.34
C GLU A 71 -12.97 8.78 -5.18
N ASN A 72 -13.52 7.59 -5.40
CA ASN A 72 -14.20 6.81 -4.37
C ASN A 72 -13.23 5.99 -3.52
N VAL A 73 -11.94 5.99 -3.86
CA VAL A 73 -10.91 5.29 -3.10
C VAL A 73 -10.09 6.28 -2.27
N VAL A 74 -10.12 6.10 -0.97
CA VAL A 74 -9.30 6.86 0.00
C VAL A 74 -8.06 6.03 0.31
N VAL A 75 -6.88 6.58 0.06
CA VAL A 75 -5.61 5.83 0.17
C VAL A 75 -4.69 6.48 1.19
N ALA A 76 -4.15 5.67 2.10
CA ALA A 76 -2.94 6.00 2.85
C ALA A 76 -1.74 5.21 2.31
N LYS A 77 -0.60 5.90 2.13
CA LYS A 77 0.64 5.34 1.57
C LYS A 77 1.79 5.52 2.52
N ILE A 78 2.31 4.43 3.04
CA ILE A 78 3.45 4.44 3.95
C ILE A 78 4.68 3.93 3.19
N PHE A 79 5.63 4.82 2.94
CA PHE A 79 6.93 4.50 2.35
C PHE A 79 8.05 4.45 3.40
N GLN A 80 7.89 5.18 4.50
CA GLN A 80 8.83 5.14 5.62
C GLN A 80 8.38 4.08 6.61
N THR A 81 9.13 3.00 6.72
CA THR A 81 8.76 1.80 7.50
C THR A 81 9.57 1.63 8.79
N GLN A 82 10.53 2.51 9.07
CA GLN A 82 11.27 2.54 10.35
C GLN A 82 10.52 3.40 11.38
N LEU A 83 9.31 2.97 11.75
CA LEU A 83 8.40 3.67 12.64
C LEU A 83 8.01 2.74 13.80
N ASP A 84 7.79 3.32 14.98
CA ASP A 84 7.09 2.62 16.05
C ASP A 84 5.56 2.62 15.83
N GLU A 85 4.80 1.97 16.73
CA GLU A 85 3.34 1.84 16.56
C GLU A 85 2.61 3.19 16.58
N VAL A 86 3.08 4.14 17.39
CA VAL A 86 2.48 5.48 17.52
C VAL A 86 2.79 6.30 16.27
N GLU A 87 4.06 6.31 15.86
CA GLU A 87 4.52 6.99 14.65
C GLU A 87 3.83 6.43 13.39
N PHE A 88 3.65 5.11 13.32
CA PHE A 88 2.93 4.47 12.21
C PHE A 88 1.47 4.91 12.13
N LEU A 89 0.76 4.93 13.26
CA LEU A 89 -0.62 5.43 13.32
C LEU A 89 -0.71 6.91 12.96
N GLN A 90 0.24 7.73 13.43
CA GLN A 90 0.33 9.14 13.07
C GLN A 90 0.58 9.33 11.58
N ALA A 91 1.54 8.62 11.00
CA ALA A 91 1.85 8.69 9.57
C ALA A 91 0.62 8.31 8.72
N MET A 92 -0.09 7.25 9.09
CA MET A 92 -1.30 6.81 8.40
C MET A 92 -2.42 7.87 8.48
N LEU A 93 -2.64 8.45 9.67
CA LEU A 93 -3.64 9.50 9.86
C LEU A 93 -3.31 10.77 9.08
N VAL A 94 -2.02 11.16 9.04
CA VAL A 94 -1.56 12.31 8.25
C VAL A 94 -1.80 12.06 6.76
N ASP A 95 -1.52 10.88 6.26
CA ASP A 95 -1.73 10.56 4.85
C ASP A 95 -3.23 10.47 4.48
N PHE A 96 -4.10 10.17 5.45
CA PHE A 96 -5.55 10.34 5.32
C PHE A 96 -6.04 11.80 5.45
N GLY A 97 -5.14 12.76 5.65
CA GLY A 97 -5.46 14.19 5.74
C GLY A 97 -5.86 14.68 7.12
N LEU A 98 -5.56 13.92 8.18
CA LEU A 98 -5.82 14.29 9.57
C LEU A 98 -4.58 14.89 10.24
N SER A 99 -4.75 15.51 11.40
CA SER A 99 -3.67 16.16 12.17
C SER A 99 -3.52 15.50 13.55
N PRO A 100 -2.85 14.33 13.65
CA PRO A 100 -2.84 13.50 14.86
C PRO A 100 -1.75 13.88 15.88
N PHE A 101 -1.18 15.09 15.81
CA PHE A 101 -0.03 15.46 16.62
C PHE A 101 -0.40 15.65 18.10
N ASN A 102 0.53 15.24 19.00
CA ASN A 102 0.39 15.27 20.46
C ASN A 102 -0.70 14.33 21.03
N ALA A 103 -1.20 13.38 20.24
CA ALA A 103 -2.21 12.42 20.68
C ALA A 103 -1.55 11.13 21.21
N LYS A 104 -2.16 10.51 22.24
CA LYS A 104 -1.77 9.19 22.74
C LYS A 104 -2.27 8.10 21.78
N LYS A 105 -1.66 6.90 21.86
CA LYS A 105 -2.04 5.77 21.00
C LYS A 105 -3.54 5.48 20.98
N VAL A 106 -4.20 5.56 22.15
CA VAL A 106 -5.65 5.33 22.25
C VAL A 106 -6.45 6.39 21.48
N GLU A 107 -6.03 7.65 21.56
CA GLU A 107 -6.66 8.76 20.84
C GLU A 107 -6.46 8.64 19.32
N LEU A 108 -5.26 8.19 18.89
CA LEU A 108 -4.96 7.92 17.48
C LEU A 108 -5.83 6.80 16.92
N LEU A 109 -6.02 5.72 17.68
CA LEU A 109 -6.89 4.61 17.30
C LEU A 109 -8.36 5.05 17.21
N ASP A 110 -8.83 5.88 18.13
CA ASP A 110 -10.19 6.42 18.12
C ASP A 110 -10.40 7.34 16.91
N MET A 111 -9.45 8.24 16.63
CA MET A 111 -9.47 9.11 15.44
C MET A 111 -9.52 8.26 14.16
N LEU A 112 -8.68 7.23 14.07
CA LEU A 112 -8.63 6.33 12.92
C LEU A 112 -9.95 5.58 12.74
N ASN A 113 -10.47 4.95 13.80
CA ASN A 113 -11.73 4.22 13.76
C ASN A 113 -12.89 5.12 13.32
N THR A 114 -12.96 6.32 13.88
CA THR A 114 -13.97 7.31 13.52
C THR A 114 -13.87 7.68 12.04
N PHE A 115 -12.67 7.96 11.56
CA PHE A 115 -12.43 8.30 10.15
C PHE A 115 -12.82 7.14 9.22
N LEU A 116 -12.35 5.91 9.51
CA LEU A 116 -12.64 4.73 8.70
C LEU A 116 -14.15 4.48 8.59
N LEU A 117 -14.88 4.57 9.70
CA LEU A 117 -16.33 4.42 9.71
C LEU A 117 -17.04 5.53 8.92
N GLN A 118 -16.60 6.78 9.03
CA GLN A 118 -17.17 7.89 8.25
C GLN A 118 -16.99 7.69 6.75
N GLN A 119 -15.79 7.30 6.30
CA GLN A 119 -15.54 7.04 4.88
C GLN A 119 -16.33 5.83 4.38
N PHE A 120 -16.41 4.77 5.19
CA PHE A 120 -17.18 3.58 4.88
C PHE A 120 -18.69 3.87 4.70
N VAL A 121 -19.28 4.67 5.59
CA VAL A 121 -20.69 5.09 5.50
C VAL A 121 -20.96 5.93 4.24
N GLN A 122 -19.95 6.68 3.76
CA GLN A 122 -20.01 7.41 2.49
C GLN A 122 -19.87 6.48 1.25
N GLY A 123 -19.69 5.18 1.45
CA GLY A 123 -19.53 4.20 0.37
C GLY A 123 -18.13 4.15 -0.23
N LYS A 124 -17.16 4.82 0.38
CA LYS A 124 -15.78 4.84 -0.13
C LYS A 124 -15.03 3.56 0.23
N GLN A 125 -14.10 3.17 -0.63
CA GLN A 125 -13.10 2.13 -0.37
C GLN A 125 -11.90 2.76 0.33
N ILE A 126 -11.39 2.12 1.38
CA ILE A 126 -10.27 2.64 2.15
C ILE A 126 -9.11 1.67 2.04
N VAL A 127 -7.97 2.16 1.55
CA VAL A 127 -6.81 1.34 1.23
C VAL A 127 -5.58 1.86 1.98
N LEU A 128 -4.90 0.97 2.69
CA LEU A 128 -3.56 1.20 3.24
C LEU A 128 -2.55 0.47 2.36
N ILE A 129 -1.60 1.21 1.80
CA ILE A 129 -0.49 0.65 1.05
C ILE A 129 0.79 0.88 1.84
N VAL A 130 1.53 -0.19 2.12
CA VAL A 130 2.84 -0.11 2.78
C VAL A 130 3.89 -0.69 1.85
N ASP A 131 4.76 0.18 1.34
CA ASP A 131 5.93 -0.25 0.56
C ASP A 131 7.08 -0.60 1.53
N ASP A 132 7.96 -1.51 1.11
CA ASP A 132 9.07 -2.00 1.93
C ASP A 132 8.67 -2.50 3.34
N ALA A 133 7.48 -3.09 3.45
CA ALA A 133 6.90 -3.55 4.72
C ALA A 133 7.74 -4.61 5.45
N HIS A 134 8.77 -5.17 4.81
CA HIS A 134 9.75 -6.05 5.44
C HIS A 134 10.61 -5.37 6.52
N ASN A 135 10.67 -4.03 6.52
CA ASN A 135 11.37 -3.25 7.54
C ASN A 135 10.51 -2.94 8.78
N LEU A 136 9.21 -3.23 8.74
CA LEU A 136 8.32 -2.99 9.86
C LEU A 136 8.64 -3.91 11.05
N SER A 137 8.53 -3.38 12.25
CA SER A 137 8.62 -4.18 13.47
C SER A 137 7.43 -5.15 13.57
N THR A 138 7.63 -6.27 14.29
CA THR A 138 6.55 -7.23 14.56
C THR A 138 5.34 -6.58 15.23
N LYS A 139 5.56 -5.56 16.06
CA LYS A 139 4.49 -4.83 16.75
C LYS A 139 3.64 -4.02 15.77
N VAL A 140 4.28 -3.32 14.82
CA VAL A 140 3.56 -2.58 13.77
C VAL A 140 2.81 -3.53 12.84
N LEU A 141 3.41 -4.67 12.48
CA LEU A 141 2.72 -5.69 11.68
C LEU A 141 1.49 -6.24 12.39
N GLU A 142 1.55 -6.43 13.71
CA GLU A 142 0.40 -6.86 14.51
C GLU A 142 -0.68 -5.76 14.57
N GLU A 143 -0.30 -4.48 14.68
CA GLU A 143 -1.24 -3.36 14.59
C GLU A 143 -1.97 -3.34 13.24
N ILE A 144 -1.23 -3.48 12.13
CA ILE A 144 -1.81 -3.57 10.78
C ILE A 144 -2.78 -4.76 10.68
N ARG A 145 -2.40 -5.92 11.24
CA ARG A 145 -3.25 -7.11 11.25
C ARG A 145 -4.56 -6.87 12.00
N MET A 146 -4.49 -6.17 13.14
CA MET A 146 -5.68 -5.81 13.93
C MET A 146 -6.58 -4.84 13.15
N LEU A 147 -6.00 -3.82 12.52
CA LEU A 147 -6.72 -2.84 11.70
C LEU A 147 -7.37 -3.50 10.47
N ALA A 148 -6.67 -4.39 9.77
CA ALA A 148 -7.22 -5.17 8.67
C ALA A 148 -8.33 -6.14 9.13
N GLY A 149 -8.41 -6.42 10.43
CA GLY A 149 -9.48 -7.17 11.07
C GLY A 149 -10.79 -6.39 11.22
N LEU A 150 -10.76 -5.07 11.07
CA LEU A 150 -11.95 -4.23 11.19
C LEU A 150 -12.96 -4.58 10.10
N GLU A 151 -14.13 -5.02 10.53
CA GLU A 151 -15.20 -5.44 9.63
C GLU A 151 -16.57 -5.06 10.18
N THR A 152 -17.48 -4.83 9.27
CA THR A 152 -18.91 -4.85 9.56
C THR A 152 -19.41 -6.29 9.51
N ARG A 153 -20.71 -6.52 9.69
CA ARG A 153 -21.29 -7.89 9.61
C ARG A 153 -21.04 -8.58 8.27
N LYS A 154 -20.68 -7.85 7.21
CA LYS A 154 -20.59 -8.38 5.85
C LYS A 154 -19.29 -8.02 5.11
N GLU A 155 -18.57 -6.99 5.51
CA GLU A 155 -17.52 -6.38 4.67
C GLU A 155 -16.34 -5.88 5.52
N LYS A 156 -15.15 -5.95 4.95
CA LYS A 156 -13.95 -5.31 5.51
C LYS A 156 -14.05 -3.80 5.30
N ILE A 157 -13.63 -3.04 6.31
CA ILE A 157 -13.63 -1.57 6.26
C ILE A 157 -12.31 -1.06 5.66
N LEU A 158 -11.19 -1.70 6.01
CA LEU A 158 -9.86 -1.33 5.57
C LEU A 158 -9.24 -2.45 4.73
N HIS A 159 -8.74 -2.10 3.55
CA HIS A 159 -8.02 -2.98 2.65
C HIS A 159 -6.52 -2.69 2.78
N VAL A 160 -5.70 -3.72 2.95
CA VAL A 160 -4.26 -3.57 3.18
C VAL A 160 -3.47 -4.24 2.07
N ILE A 161 -2.56 -3.48 1.47
CA ILE A 161 -1.60 -3.95 0.48
C ILE A 161 -0.19 -3.80 1.08
N LEU A 162 0.46 -4.91 1.40
CA LEU A 162 1.85 -4.92 1.83
C LEU A 162 2.76 -5.33 0.68
N VAL A 163 3.81 -4.55 0.48
CA VAL A 163 4.84 -4.86 -0.52
C VAL A 163 6.15 -5.16 0.20
N VAL A 164 6.70 -6.34 -0.05
CA VAL A 164 7.85 -6.86 0.69
C VAL A 164 8.91 -7.43 -0.25
N LEU A 165 10.12 -7.59 0.26
CA LEU A 165 11.14 -8.43 -0.38
C LEU A 165 10.83 -9.91 -0.12
N PRO A 166 11.29 -10.85 -0.99
CA PRO A 166 11.11 -12.28 -0.81
C PRO A 166 12.01 -12.79 0.32
N GLN A 167 11.59 -12.56 1.55
CA GLN A 167 12.23 -13.05 2.77
C GLN A 167 11.25 -13.93 3.54
N PRO A 168 11.74 -14.78 4.49
CA PRO A 168 10.83 -15.48 5.40
C PRO A 168 9.96 -14.46 6.13
N ILE A 169 8.70 -14.41 5.74
CA ILE A 169 7.74 -13.45 6.29
C ILE A 169 7.49 -13.81 7.75
N SER A 170 7.48 -12.80 8.63
CA SER A 170 7.17 -12.98 10.05
C SER A 170 5.88 -13.81 10.21
N PRO A 171 5.85 -14.81 11.12
CA PRO A 171 4.68 -15.66 11.36
C PRO A 171 3.40 -14.87 11.66
N VAL A 172 3.51 -13.62 12.08
CA VAL A 172 2.38 -12.71 12.32
C VAL A 172 1.52 -12.52 11.06
N ILE A 173 2.15 -12.50 9.86
CA ILE A 173 1.43 -12.31 8.60
C ILE A 173 0.82 -13.62 8.09
N THR A 174 1.37 -14.78 8.49
CA THR A 174 0.99 -16.09 7.95
C THR A 174 -0.15 -16.78 8.71
N THR A 175 -0.61 -16.26 9.85
CA THR A 175 -1.60 -16.91 10.71
C THR A 175 -3.05 -16.91 10.23
N LYS A 176 -3.36 -16.20 9.11
CA LYS A 176 -4.61 -16.38 8.35
C LYS A 176 -4.26 -16.48 6.86
N PRO A 177 -5.05 -17.17 6.03
CA PRO A 177 -4.78 -17.35 4.61
C PRO A 177 -4.94 -16.02 3.87
N SER A 178 -3.98 -15.15 4.04
CA SER A 178 -3.75 -14.00 3.17
C SER A 178 -3.17 -14.55 1.87
N ARG A 179 -3.67 -14.11 0.74
CA ARG A 179 -3.12 -14.54 -0.56
C ARG A 179 -1.74 -13.91 -0.73
N PHE A 180 -0.70 -14.74 -0.76
CA PHE A 180 0.65 -14.32 -1.09
C PHE A 180 0.85 -14.39 -2.60
N HIS A 181 1.34 -13.33 -3.20
CA HIS A 181 1.61 -13.27 -4.63
C HIS A 181 3.01 -12.74 -4.88
N THR A 182 3.75 -13.45 -5.73
CA THR A 182 5.13 -13.09 -6.10
C THR A 182 5.14 -12.41 -7.48
N VAL A 183 5.83 -11.29 -7.56
CA VAL A 183 6.14 -10.55 -8.79
C VAL A 183 7.47 -10.98 -9.37
#